data_6c65c375402f18ccef0cb446c1d6ac6e
#
_entry.id   6c65c375402f18ccef0cb446c1d6ac6e
#
_cell.length_a   1.000
_cell.length_b   1.000
_cell.length_c   1.000
_cell.angle_alpha   90.00
_cell.angle_beta   90.00
_cell.angle_gamma   90.00
#
_symmetry.space_group_name_H-M   'P 1'
#
loop_
_entity.id
_entity.type
_entity.pdbx_description
1 polymer ?
#
loop_
_entity_poly.entity_id
_entity_poly.type
_entity_poly.pdbx_seq_one_letter_code
_entity_poly.pdbx_strand_id
1 'polypeptide(L)'
;MITALQQGVTGDHQQLCHGGEGLSFVKQVLKAVVPVMDLCIAPFVLIAAFLMRVLRRAGVERFPISRRCLSAAGVFPIVDHYYEPLINFDLLIHPLEQVRNLPGVDLNIPGQLELLRQFRYSDELRAFAAPKRDDLTYSFGNGYFDSGDAEFLYNMVRIRKPRRVVEIGSGNSTLLVIEAVKRNRQEDPSYVCEHVCIEPYEMPWLERSGVHVRRERVELVSKAIFEQLDRNDLLFIDSSHVIRPQGDVLCEFLEILPVLRSGVFVHIHDIFTPRDYPRSWVVDKVRLWDEQYLLEAMLSRNPNWRIIGAVNYLKHDHYEALKAACPFLTPEREPGSFYIERV
;
A
#
# COMPACT_ATOMS: atom_id res chain seq x y z
N MET A 1 -18.12 -23.80 -9.29
CA MET A 1 -17.99 -22.91 -10.45
C MET A 1 -17.89 -21.43 -10.04
N ILE A 2 -18.48 -21.00 -8.93
CA ILE A 2 -18.39 -19.62 -8.41
C ILE A 2 -17.06 -19.36 -7.70
N THR A 3 -16.45 -20.37 -7.07
CA THR A 3 -15.15 -20.24 -6.36
C THR A 3 -13.95 -20.03 -7.30
N ALA A 4 -14.07 -20.42 -8.58
CA ALA A 4 -13.02 -20.25 -9.57
C ALA A 4 -12.96 -18.82 -10.18
N LEU A 5 -14.05 -18.04 -10.07
CA LEU A 5 -14.09 -16.66 -10.57
C LEU A 5 -13.56 -15.64 -9.55
N GLN A 6 -13.56 -15.97 -8.27
CA GLN A 6 -12.97 -15.11 -7.24
C GLN A 6 -11.43 -15.15 -7.21
N GLN A 7 -10.84 -16.23 -7.69
CA GLN A 7 -9.38 -16.35 -7.84
C GLN A 7 -8.83 -15.73 -9.13
N GLY A 8 -9.69 -15.41 -10.09
CA GLY A 8 -9.29 -14.92 -11.41
C GLY A 8 -9.02 -13.42 -11.52
N VAL A 9 -9.35 -12.60 -10.52
CA VAL A 9 -9.18 -11.13 -10.61
C VAL A 9 -7.85 -10.64 -10.00
N THR A 10 -7.24 -11.43 -9.13
CA THR A 10 -5.95 -11.08 -8.50
C THR A 10 -4.75 -11.90 -9.03
N GLY A 11 -5.01 -13.03 -9.71
CA GLY A 11 -3.97 -14.02 -10.09
C GLY A 11 -3.31 -13.84 -11.46
N ASP A 12 -3.81 -13.00 -12.35
CA ASP A 12 -3.47 -13.10 -13.78
C ASP A 12 -2.33 -12.19 -14.28
N HIS A 13 -1.61 -11.51 -13.41
CA HIS A 13 -0.45 -10.71 -13.83
C HIS A 13 0.92 -11.36 -13.67
N GLN A 14 1.03 -12.54 -13.06
CA GLN A 14 2.34 -13.16 -12.77
C GLN A 14 2.74 -14.37 -13.63
N GLN A 15 1.85 -14.94 -14.46
CA GLN A 15 2.18 -16.18 -15.21
C GLN A 15 2.65 -16.00 -16.66
N LEU A 16 2.86 -14.78 -17.17
CA LEU A 16 3.18 -14.55 -18.59
C LEU A 16 4.56 -13.92 -18.84
N CYS A 17 5.59 -14.36 -18.16
CA CYS A 17 6.98 -13.90 -18.43
C CYS A 17 7.78 -14.75 -19.42
N HIS A 18 7.16 -15.59 -20.26
CA HIS A 18 7.83 -16.24 -21.38
C HIS A 18 7.06 -16.05 -22.68
N GLY A 19 7.39 -14.98 -23.43
CA GLY A 19 6.84 -14.74 -24.76
C GLY A 19 6.51 -13.27 -25.05
N GLY A 20 7.51 -12.43 -25.25
CA GLY A 20 7.31 -10.98 -25.47
C GLY A 20 6.41 -10.60 -26.64
N GLU A 21 6.33 -11.41 -27.69
CA GLU A 21 5.45 -11.15 -28.86
C GLU A 21 4.00 -11.56 -28.62
N GLY A 22 3.75 -12.66 -27.92
CA GLY A 22 2.40 -13.12 -27.57
C GLY A 22 1.68 -12.17 -26.62
N LEU A 23 2.38 -11.58 -25.67
CA LEU A 23 1.83 -10.63 -24.69
C LEU A 23 1.42 -9.31 -25.36
N SER A 24 2.18 -8.85 -26.36
CA SER A 24 1.85 -7.66 -27.16
C SER A 24 0.56 -7.88 -27.97
N PHE A 25 0.42 -9.05 -28.58
CA PHE A 25 -0.77 -9.40 -29.37
C PHE A 25 -2.03 -9.50 -28.49
N VAL A 26 -1.95 -10.18 -27.33
CA VAL A 26 -3.09 -10.29 -26.39
C VAL A 26 -3.50 -8.91 -25.88
N LYS A 27 -2.55 -8.04 -25.52
CA LYS A 27 -2.84 -6.66 -25.11
C LYS A 27 -3.50 -5.84 -26.23
N GLN A 28 -3.09 -6.01 -27.47
CA GLN A 28 -3.70 -5.33 -28.61
C GLN A 28 -5.11 -5.84 -28.90
N VAL A 29 -5.34 -7.15 -28.83
CA VAL A 29 -6.68 -7.76 -28.99
C VAL A 29 -7.60 -7.29 -27.87
N LEU A 30 -7.15 -7.29 -26.62
CA LEU A 30 -7.94 -6.78 -25.49
C LEU A 30 -8.29 -5.31 -25.67
N LYS A 31 -7.36 -4.46 -26.10
CA LYS A 31 -7.64 -3.04 -26.40
C LYS A 31 -8.71 -2.83 -27.47
N ALA A 32 -8.80 -3.72 -28.44
CA ALA A 32 -9.80 -3.64 -29.50
C ALA A 32 -11.16 -4.24 -29.12
N VAL A 33 -11.15 -5.34 -28.35
CA VAL A 33 -12.36 -6.11 -28.00
C VAL A 33 -13.10 -5.49 -26.80
N VAL A 34 -12.37 -4.99 -25.80
CA VAL A 34 -12.98 -4.42 -24.58
C VAL A 34 -13.97 -3.29 -24.86
N PRO A 35 -13.70 -2.28 -25.74
CA PRO A 35 -14.66 -1.23 -26.02
C PRO A 35 -15.95 -1.74 -26.68
N VAL A 36 -15.86 -2.76 -27.53
CA VAL A 36 -17.04 -3.38 -28.18
C VAL A 36 -17.85 -4.16 -27.16
N MET A 37 -17.20 -4.93 -26.31
CA MET A 37 -17.86 -5.64 -25.20
C MET A 37 -18.54 -4.66 -24.27
N ASP A 38 -17.88 -3.57 -23.89
CA ASP A 38 -18.43 -2.53 -23.01
C ASP A 38 -19.70 -1.93 -23.60
N LEU A 39 -19.68 -1.57 -24.87
CA LEU A 39 -20.87 -1.06 -25.59
C LEU A 39 -22.03 -2.06 -25.58
N CYS A 40 -21.76 -3.35 -25.72
CA CYS A 40 -22.78 -4.40 -25.68
C CYS A 40 -23.34 -4.63 -24.27
N ILE A 41 -22.50 -4.51 -23.23
CA ILE A 41 -22.86 -4.74 -21.82
C ILE A 41 -23.54 -3.52 -21.22
N ALA A 42 -23.18 -2.32 -21.63
CA ALA A 42 -23.64 -1.06 -21.05
C ALA A 42 -25.17 -0.94 -20.85
N PRO A 43 -26.06 -1.36 -21.78
CA PRO A 43 -27.50 -1.31 -21.56
C PRO A 43 -27.95 -2.21 -20.39
N PHE A 44 -27.37 -3.38 -20.25
CA PHE A 44 -27.69 -4.31 -19.15
C PHE A 44 -27.19 -3.76 -17.80
N VAL A 45 -25.97 -3.18 -17.79
CA VAL A 45 -25.42 -2.52 -16.62
C VAL A 45 -26.30 -1.35 -16.18
N LEU A 46 -26.81 -0.54 -17.12
CA LEU A 46 -27.70 0.58 -16.82
C LEU A 46 -29.00 0.10 -16.14
N ILE A 47 -29.63 -0.95 -16.69
CA ILE A 47 -30.85 -1.54 -16.11
C ILE A 47 -30.56 -2.10 -14.71
N ALA A 48 -29.47 -2.85 -14.55
CA ALA A 48 -29.06 -3.41 -13.27
C ALA A 48 -28.77 -2.30 -12.25
N ALA A 49 -28.04 -1.26 -12.62
CA ALA A 49 -27.73 -0.12 -11.76
C ALA A 49 -28.99 0.60 -11.29
N PHE A 50 -29.97 0.79 -12.19
CA PHE A 50 -31.26 1.40 -11.82
C PHE A 50 -32.02 0.53 -10.80
N LEU A 51 -32.12 -0.77 -11.04
CA LEU A 51 -32.74 -1.71 -10.09
C LEU A 51 -32.01 -1.71 -8.73
N MET A 52 -30.67 -1.72 -8.74
CA MET A 52 -29.86 -1.66 -7.51
C MET A 52 -30.09 -0.35 -6.74
N ARG A 53 -30.19 0.78 -7.44
CA ARG A 53 -30.52 2.09 -6.85
C ARG A 53 -31.88 2.07 -6.18
N VAL A 54 -32.90 1.46 -6.82
CA VAL A 54 -34.25 1.33 -6.25
C VAL A 54 -34.22 0.46 -4.98
N LEU A 55 -33.55 -0.71 -5.05
CA LEU A 55 -33.39 -1.61 -3.90
C LEU A 55 -32.69 -0.90 -2.72
N ARG A 56 -31.60 -0.17 -3.00
CA ARG A 56 -30.86 0.56 -1.97
C ARG A 56 -31.70 1.65 -1.32
N ARG A 57 -32.41 2.46 -2.11
CA ARG A 57 -33.26 3.57 -1.62
C ARG A 57 -34.47 3.07 -0.86
N ALA A 58 -35.04 1.95 -1.25
CA ALA A 58 -36.20 1.36 -0.59
C ALA A 58 -35.83 0.60 0.71
N GLY A 59 -34.54 0.35 0.94
CA GLY A 59 -34.01 -0.44 2.05
C GLY A 59 -33.84 -1.91 1.68
N VAL A 60 -32.61 -2.35 1.49
CA VAL A 60 -32.26 -3.74 1.06
C VAL A 60 -32.78 -4.78 2.03
N GLU A 61 -32.95 -4.43 3.31
CA GLU A 61 -33.51 -5.31 4.36
C GLU A 61 -34.96 -5.70 4.08
N ARG A 62 -35.71 -4.93 3.30
CA ARG A 62 -37.10 -5.22 2.90
C ARG A 62 -37.20 -6.22 1.74
N PHE A 63 -36.04 -6.56 1.11
CA PHE A 63 -35.95 -7.44 -0.05
C PHE A 63 -35.06 -8.65 0.26
N PRO A 64 -35.49 -9.59 1.13
CA PRO A 64 -34.61 -10.66 1.63
C PRO A 64 -34.10 -11.62 0.54
N ILE A 65 -34.86 -11.83 -0.53
CA ILE A 65 -34.45 -12.68 -1.66
C ILE A 65 -33.35 -11.95 -2.46
N SER A 66 -33.59 -10.71 -2.86
CA SER A 66 -32.62 -9.89 -3.58
C SER A 66 -31.32 -9.73 -2.78
N ARG A 67 -31.43 -9.49 -1.46
CA ARG A 67 -30.27 -9.43 -0.57
C ARG A 67 -29.44 -10.71 -0.58
N ARG A 68 -30.10 -11.88 -0.56
CA ARG A 68 -29.40 -13.17 -0.66
C ARG A 68 -28.71 -13.34 -2.01
N CYS A 69 -29.35 -12.94 -3.11
CA CYS A 69 -28.73 -12.98 -4.44
C CYS A 69 -27.49 -12.07 -4.51
N LEU A 70 -27.57 -10.83 -4.00
CA LEU A 70 -26.44 -9.90 -3.95
C LEU A 70 -25.30 -10.47 -3.12
N SER A 71 -25.59 -10.99 -1.92
CA SER A 71 -24.59 -11.61 -1.06
C SER A 71 -23.92 -12.83 -1.72
N ALA A 72 -24.68 -13.64 -2.42
CA ALA A 72 -24.14 -14.81 -3.14
C ALA A 72 -23.24 -14.42 -4.32
N ALA A 73 -23.55 -13.27 -4.96
CA ALA A 73 -22.71 -12.71 -6.03
C ALA A 73 -21.49 -11.93 -5.49
N GLY A 74 -21.43 -11.67 -4.17
CA GLY A 74 -20.36 -10.84 -3.58
C GLY A 74 -20.45 -9.36 -3.96
N VAL A 75 -21.64 -8.87 -4.31
CA VAL A 75 -21.87 -7.49 -4.75
C VAL A 75 -22.89 -6.83 -3.84
N PHE A 76 -22.62 -5.57 -3.44
CA PHE A 76 -23.58 -4.76 -2.69
C PHE A 76 -23.65 -3.34 -3.29
N PRO A 77 -24.85 -2.80 -3.58
CA PRO A 77 -24.97 -1.48 -4.19
C PRO A 77 -24.63 -0.37 -3.20
N ILE A 78 -23.75 0.54 -3.60
CA ILE A 78 -23.44 1.80 -2.96
C ILE A 78 -24.02 2.90 -3.87
N VAL A 79 -24.68 3.90 -3.32
CA VAL A 79 -25.30 4.98 -4.09
C VAL A 79 -24.69 6.32 -3.73
N ASP A 80 -24.82 7.30 -4.62
CA ASP A 80 -24.48 8.69 -4.34
C ASP A 80 -25.47 9.27 -3.33
N HIS A 81 -25.04 9.32 -2.07
CA HIS A 81 -25.77 9.85 -0.93
C HIS A 81 -24.80 10.17 0.21
N TYR A 82 -25.02 11.24 0.96
CA TYR A 82 -24.10 11.70 2.00
C TYR A 82 -23.88 10.72 3.18
N TYR A 83 -24.68 9.67 3.32
CA TYR A 83 -24.48 8.56 4.27
C TYR A 83 -23.72 7.37 3.65
N GLU A 84 -23.32 7.45 2.40
CA GLU A 84 -22.68 6.36 1.67
C GLU A 84 -21.23 6.74 1.33
N PRO A 85 -20.31 5.77 1.23
CA PRO A 85 -18.91 6.06 0.96
C PRO A 85 -18.60 6.43 -0.49
N LEU A 86 -19.58 6.37 -1.41
CA LEU A 86 -19.37 6.75 -2.80
C LEU A 86 -19.13 8.25 -2.92
N ILE A 87 -17.99 8.61 -3.46
CA ILE A 87 -17.59 10.00 -3.62
C ILE A 87 -18.30 10.59 -4.84
N ASN A 88 -19.01 11.70 -4.64
CA ASN A 88 -19.50 12.53 -5.74
C ASN A 88 -18.44 13.58 -6.09
N PHE A 89 -17.79 13.41 -7.23
CA PHE A 89 -16.69 14.27 -7.66
C PHE A 89 -17.10 15.71 -7.98
N ASP A 90 -18.37 15.91 -8.34
CA ASP A 90 -18.91 17.26 -8.60
C ASP A 90 -19.07 18.10 -7.32
N LEU A 91 -18.98 17.45 -6.16
CA LEU A 91 -19.06 18.12 -4.85
C LEU A 91 -17.68 18.38 -4.22
N LEU A 92 -16.60 17.98 -4.87
CA LEU A 92 -15.25 18.28 -4.38
C LEU A 92 -15.00 19.80 -4.44
N ILE A 93 -14.64 20.37 -3.31
CA ILE A 93 -14.37 21.81 -3.17
C ILE A 93 -12.96 22.21 -3.56
N HIS A 94 -12.04 21.24 -3.61
CA HIS A 94 -10.66 21.42 -3.99
C HIS A 94 -10.16 20.24 -4.85
N PRO A 95 -9.15 20.46 -5.73
CA PRO A 95 -8.45 19.36 -6.40
C PRO A 95 -7.83 18.38 -5.41
N LEU A 96 -7.86 17.08 -5.71
CA LEU A 96 -7.30 16.04 -4.85
C LEU A 96 -5.76 16.19 -4.68
N GLU A 97 -5.11 16.77 -5.66
CA GLU A 97 -3.66 17.05 -5.66
C GLU A 97 -3.27 18.26 -4.80
N GLN A 98 -4.25 19.03 -4.32
CA GLN A 98 -3.98 20.21 -3.50
C GLN A 98 -3.49 19.80 -2.11
N VAL A 99 -2.48 20.51 -1.60
CA VAL A 99 -2.03 20.41 -0.21
C VAL A 99 -3.16 20.92 0.70
N ARG A 100 -3.66 20.01 1.55
CA ARG A 100 -4.68 20.34 2.56
C ARG A 100 -4.02 21.02 3.76
N ASN A 101 -4.72 21.96 4.35
CA ASN A 101 -4.29 22.57 5.60
C ASN A 101 -4.66 21.64 6.78
N LEU A 102 -3.66 21.02 7.39
CA LEU A 102 -3.80 20.10 8.52
C LEU A 102 -3.12 20.67 9.76
N PRO A 103 -3.70 21.67 10.44
CA PRO A 103 -3.01 22.44 11.48
C PRO A 103 -2.61 21.64 12.72
N GLY A 104 -3.17 20.43 12.87
CA GLY A 104 -2.81 19.49 13.95
C GLY A 104 -1.65 18.57 13.62
N VAL A 105 -1.22 18.50 12.36
CA VAL A 105 -0.20 17.55 11.87
C VAL A 105 1.11 18.29 11.64
N ASP A 106 2.13 17.97 12.41
CA ASP A 106 3.49 18.48 12.20
C ASP A 106 4.24 17.53 11.25
N LEU A 107 4.49 17.99 10.02
CA LEU A 107 5.25 17.23 9.02
C LEU A 107 6.74 17.10 9.39
N ASN A 108 7.26 17.83 10.37
CA ASN A 108 8.65 17.75 10.79
C ASN A 108 9.64 17.88 9.60
N ILE A 109 9.40 18.84 8.71
CA ILE A 109 10.18 19.01 7.47
C ILE A 109 11.69 19.04 7.72
N PRO A 110 12.21 19.83 8.69
CA PRO A 110 13.65 19.85 8.95
C PRO A 110 14.22 18.48 9.31
N GLY A 111 13.51 17.70 10.11
CA GLY A 111 13.92 16.35 10.50
C GLY A 111 13.94 15.38 9.32
N GLN A 112 12.95 15.45 8.43
CA GLN A 112 12.91 14.63 7.21
C GLN A 112 14.08 14.98 6.26
N LEU A 113 14.37 16.26 6.04
CA LEU A 113 15.48 16.70 5.19
C LEU A 113 16.84 16.30 5.78
N GLU A 114 16.98 16.33 7.12
CA GLU A 114 18.20 15.87 7.79
C GLU A 114 18.37 14.35 7.66
N LEU A 115 17.27 13.59 7.73
CA LEU A 115 17.31 12.14 7.49
C LEU A 115 17.75 11.82 6.05
N LEU A 116 17.25 12.53 5.04
CA LEU A 116 17.66 12.35 3.65
C LEU A 116 19.18 12.58 3.45
N ARG A 117 19.80 13.52 4.16
CA ARG A 117 21.26 13.75 4.09
C ARG A 117 22.08 12.57 4.62
N GLN A 118 21.48 11.70 5.43
CA GLN A 118 22.13 10.50 5.95
C GLN A 118 22.06 9.33 4.97
N PHE A 119 21.22 9.40 3.92
CA PHE A 119 21.09 8.35 2.92
C PHE A 119 22.36 8.28 2.06
N ARG A 120 23.00 7.12 2.06
CA ARG A 120 24.28 6.89 1.38
C ARG A 120 24.36 5.52 0.69
N TYR A 121 23.28 4.75 0.72
CA TYR A 121 23.26 3.38 0.21
C TYR A 121 22.55 3.23 -1.13
N SER A 122 22.08 4.34 -1.72
CA SER A 122 21.31 4.30 -2.97
C SER A 122 22.13 3.78 -4.17
N ASP A 123 23.46 3.90 -4.14
CA ASP A 123 24.31 3.32 -5.19
C ASP A 123 24.29 1.78 -5.19
N GLU A 124 24.03 1.13 -4.06
CA GLU A 124 23.89 -0.32 -3.98
C GLU A 124 22.66 -0.80 -4.78
N LEU A 125 21.64 0.05 -4.93
CA LEU A 125 20.42 -0.23 -5.67
C LEU A 125 20.60 -0.26 -7.19
N ARG A 126 21.75 0.19 -7.71
CA ARG A 126 22.06 0.09 -9.16
C ARG A 126 22.05 -1.37 -9.66
N ALA A 127 22.32 -2.33 -8.77
CA ALA A 127 22.26 -3.74 -9.09
C ALA A 127 20.84 -4.22 -9.45
N PHE A 128 19.79 -3.48 -9.01
CA PHE A 128 18.38 -3.81 -9.22
C PHE A 128 17.76 -3.09 -10.43
N ALA A 129 18.56 -2.30 -11.15
CA ALA A 129 18.12 -1.68 -12.41
C ALA A 129 17.98 -2.68 -13.56
N ALA A 130 18.61 -3.86 -13.44
CA ALA A 130 18.46 -4.93 -14.41
C ALA A 130 17.10 -5.65 -14.27
N PRO A 131 16.56 -6.23 -15.37
CA PRO A 131 15.33 -7.00 -15.30
C PRO A 131 15.40 -8.12 -14.25
N LYS A 132 14.27 -8.40 -13.64
CA LYS A 132 14.10 -9.47 -12.64
C LYS A 132 14.59 -10.81 -13.19
N ARG A 133 15.41 -11.50 -12.42
CA ARG A 133 15.98 -12.81 -12.80
C ARG A 133 15.08 -13.98 -12.40
N ASP A 134 14.40 -13.82 -11.25
CA ASP A 134 13.52 -14.82 -10.65
C ASP A 134 12.52 -14.11 -9.71
N ASP A 135 11.64 -14.88 -9.08
CA ASP A 135 10.60 -14.35 -8.17
C ASP A 135 11.18 -13.82 -6.84
N LEU A 136 12.42 -14.18 -6.51
CA LEU A 136 13.08 -13.82 -5.24
C LEU A 136 14.05 -12.64 -5.39
N THR A 137 14.10 -12.05 -6.57
CA THR A 137 14.97 -10.91 -6.85
C THR A 137 14.14 -9.63 -7.00
N TYR A 138 14.47 -8.60 -6.23
CA TYR A 138 13.90 -7.27 -6.44
C TYR A 138 14.43 -6.66 -7.76
N SER A 139 13.58 -5.92 -8.46
CA SER A 139 14.00 -5.07 -9.58
C SER A 139 13.13 -3.82 -9.65
N PHE A 140 13.70 -2.71 -10.11
CA PHE A 140 12.92 -1.52 -10.46
C PHE A 140 12.00 -1.78 -11.65
N GLY A 141 10.96 -0.96 -11.82
CA GLY A 141 9.97 -1.11 -12.88
C GLY A 141 8.97 -2.24 -12.62
N ASN A 142 8.84 -2.71 -11.38
CA ASN A 142 7.92 -3.78 -10.99
C ASN A 142 6.45 -3.32 -10.90
N GLY A 143 6.17 -2.00 -10.94
CA GLY A 143 4.83 -1.43 -10.96
C GLY A 143 4.11 -1.36 -9.61
N TYR A 144 4.71 -1.87 -8.55
CA TYR A 144 4.16 -1.89 -7.19
C TYR A 144 5.01 -1.06 -6.22
N PHE A 145 6.15 -1.57 -5.80
CA PHE A 145 7.07 -0.92 -4.89
C PHE A 145 8.32 -0.49 -5.65
N ASP A 146 8.39 0.78 -6.03
CA ASP A 146 9.35 1.26 -7.03
C ASP A 146 10.11 2.50 -6.54
N SER A 147 10.77 3.22 -7.45
CA SER A 147 11.64 4.35 -7.08
C SER A 147 10.93 5.42 -6.25
N GLY A 148 11.65 5.98 -5.29
CA GLY A 148 11.16 6.82 -4.21
C GLY A 148 10.87 5.99 -2.97
N ASP A 149 9.97 5.02 -3.06
CA ASP A 149 9.63 4.09 -1.98
C ASP A 149 10.79 3.14 -1.70
N ALA A 150 11.34 2.56 -2.75
CA ALA A 150 12.41 1.56 -2.67
C ALA A 150 13.70 2.11 -2.08
N GLU A 151 14.20 3.23 -2.60
CA GLU A 151 15.43 3.83 -2.09
C GLU A 151 15.27 4.29 -0.64
N PHE A 152 14.08 4.84 -0.30
CA PHE A 152 13.82 5.29 1.06
C PHE A 152 13.84 4.09 2.03
N LEU A 153 13.06 3.04 1.75
CA LEU A 153 13.01 1.83 2.59
C LEU A 153 14.39 1.19 2.73
N TYR A 154 15.11 1.03 1.60
CA TYR A 154 16.43 0.43 1.61
C TYR A 154 17.40 1.20 2.52
N ASN A 155 17.48 2.53 2.37
CA ASN A 155 18.33 3.36 3.20
C ASN A 155 17.92 3.31 4.68
N MET A 156 16.62 3.29 4.99
CA MET A 156 16.13 3.15 6.36
C MET A 156 16.62 1.85 7.00
N VAL A 157 16.48 0.71 6.33
CA VAL A 157 16.94 -0.59 6.84
C VAL A 157 18.47 -0.65 6.96
N ARG A 158 19.19 -0.05 6.00
CA ARG A 158 20.67 0.01 6.02
C ARG A 158 21.20 0.86 7.17
N ILE A 159 20.56 2.02 7.44
CA ILE A 159 21.01 2.96 8.49
C ILE A 159 20.58 2.49 9.87
N ARG A 160 19.32 2.08 10.03
CA ARG A 160 18.74 1.72 11.32
C ARG A 160 19.20 0.35 11.80
N LYS A 161 19.55 -0.55 10.89
CA LYS A 161 19.98 -1.94 11.17
C LYS A 161 19.01 -2.63 12.13
N PRO A 162 17.72 -2.77 11.78
CA PRO A 162 16.70 -3.34 12.66
C PRO A 162 17.05 -4.76 13.08
N ARG A 163 16.82 -5.10 14.35
CA ARG A 163 16.93 -6.47 14.82
C ARG A 163 15.69 -7.29 14.51
N ARG A 164 14.57 -6.59 14.31
CA ARG A 164 13.30 -7.19 13.90
C ARG A 164 12.65 -6.33 12.83
N VAL A 165 12.10 -7.03 11.84
CA VAL A 165 11.18 -6.45 10.85
C VAL A 165 9.92 -7.28 10.89
N VAL A 166 8.78 -6.62 11.10
CA VAL A 166 7.45 -7.22 10.97
C VAL A 166 6.74 -6.52 9.82
N GLU A 167 6.34 -7.29 8.81
CA GLU A 167 5.56 -6.78 7.67
C GLU A 167 4.12 -7.28 7.78
N ILE A 168 3.16 -6.37 7.64
CA ILE A 168 1.74 -6.63 7.41
C ILE A 168 1.49 -6.33 5.94
N GLY A 169 1.19 -7.38 5.15
CA GLY A 169 1.27 -7.33 3.70
C GLY A 169 2.72 -7.48 3.22
N SER A 170 2.95 -8.31 2.24
CA SER A 170 4.30 -8.65 1.76
C SER A 170 4.35 -8.69 0.24
N GLY A 171 5.50 -8.30 -0.31
CA GLY A 171 5.65 -8.21 -1.76
C GLY A 171 7.05 -7.82 -2.21
N ASN A 172 7.14 -6.91 -3.19
CA ASN A 172 8.44 -6.42 -3.64
C ASN A 172 9.21 -5.66 -2.54
N SER A 173 8.52 -5.03 -1.58
CA SER A 173 9.12 -4.45 -0.37
C SER A 173 9.91 -5.47 0.43
N THR A 174 9.33 -6.66 0.65
CA THR A 174 9.97 -7.77 1.36
C THR A 174 11.30 -8.18 0.72
N LEU A 175 11.33 -8.31 -0.62
CA LEU A 175 12.56 -8.64 -1.36
C LEU A 175 13.65 -7.58 -1.14
N LEU A 176 13.25 -6.32 -1.10
CA LEU A 176 14.18 -5.21 -0.88
C LEU A 176 14.73 -5.21 0.56
N VAL A 177 13.87 -5.45 1.56
CA VAL A 177 14.29 -5.60 2.96
C VAL A 177 15.27 -6.76 3.12
N ILE A 178 15.00 -7.92 2.49
CA ILE A 178 15.91 -9.07 2.50
C ILE A 178 17.31 -8.68 1.98
N GLU A 179 17.38 -7.96 0.86
CA GLU A 179 18.66 -7.53 0.30
C GLU A 179 19.37 -6.51 1.19
N ALA A 180 18.65 -5.57 1.80
CA ALA A 180 19.23 -4.62 2.75
C ALA A 180 19.80 -5.32 4.01
N VAL A 181 19.04 -6.27 4.57
CA VAL A 181 19.48 -7.10 5.71
C VAL A 181 20.72 -7.94 5.33
N LYS A 182 20.72 -8.53 4.15
CA LYS A 182 21.88 -9.29 3.63
C LYS A 182 23.14 -8.41 3.53
N ARG A 183 23.00 -7.17 3.04
CA ARG A 183 24.12 -6.22 3.00
C ARG A 183 24.61 -5.86 4.41
N ASN A 184 23.71 -5.63 5.35
CA ASN A 184 24.08 -5.38 6.74
C ASN A 184 24.87 -6.54 7.35
N ARG A 185 24.48 -7.80 7.06
CA ARG A 185 25.22 -8.99 7.50
C ARG A 185 26.59 -9.16 6.83
N GLN A 186 26.74 -8.72 5.58
CA GLN A 186 28.03 -8.72 4.89
C GLN A 186 29.01 -7.73 5.53
N GLU A 187 28.52 -6.56 5.99
CA GLU A 187 29.35 -5.57 6.69
C GLU A 187 29.64 -5.96 8.14
N ASP A 188 28.68 -6.57 8.81
CA ASP A 188 28.78 -7.02 10.20
C ASP A 188 28.23 -8.44 10.34
N PRO A 189 29.09 -9.48 10.31
CA PRO A 189 28.68 -10.87 10.45
C PRO A 189 27.95 -11.19 11.77
N SER A 190 28.07 -10.35 12.80
CA SER A 190 27.37 -10.49 14.07
C SER A 190 25.93 -9.96 14.02
N TYR A 191 25.58 -9.20 12.98
CA TYR A 191 24.25 -8.64 12.82
C TYR A 191 23.20 -9.72 12.51
N VAL A 192 22.17 -9.77 13.35
CA VAL A 192 21.02 -10.66 13.20
C VAL A 192 19.77 -9.84 13.09
N CYS A 193 18.93 -10.17 12.11
CA CYS A 193 17.60 -9.59 11.94
C CYS A 193 16.58 -10.73 11.79
N GLU A 194 15.58 -10.75 12.65
CA GLU A 194 14.39 -11.57 12.52
C GLU A 194 13.41 -10.85 11.58
N HIS A 195 12.95 -11.51 10.52
CA HIS A 195 12.03 -10.95 9.55
C HIS A 195 10.77 -11.79 9.49
N VAL A 196 9.64 -11.22 9.91
CA VAL A 196 8.33 -11.88 9.97
C VAL A 196 7.40 -11.19 8.98
N CYS A 197 6.77 -11.98 8.12
CA CYS A 197 5.79 -11.55 7.13
C CYS A 197 4.41 -12.10 7.50
N ILE A 198 3.43 -11.22 7.73
CA ILE A 198 2.03 -11.56 7.96
C ILE A 198 1.30 -11.33 6.64
N GLU A 199 1.10 -12.41 5.87
CA GLU A 199 0.53 -12.36 4.52
C GLU A 199 -0.43 -13.54 4.31
N PRO A 200 -1.75 -13.32 4.46
CA PRO A 200 -2.72 -14.43 4.46
C PRO A 200 -2.99 -15.04 3.10
N TYR A 201 -2.81 -14.32 2.00
CA TYR A 201 -3.41 -14.70 0.72
C TYR A 201 -2.44 -14.83 -0.46
N GLU A 202 -1.47 -13.92 -0.55
CA GLU A 202 -0.68 -13.70 -1.75
C GLU A 202 0.78 -14.15 -1.61
N MET A 203 1.57 -13.97 -2.66
CA MET A 203 3.02 -14.17 -2.67
C MET A 203 3.45 -15.59 -2.26
N PRO A 204 3.11 -16.64 -3.05
CA PRO A 204 3.45 -18.04 -2.73
C PRO A 204 4.97 -18.34 -2.74
N TRP A 205 5.79 -17.38 -3.16
CA TRP A 205 7.26 -17.45 -3.11
C TRP A 205 7.85 -17.09 -1.74
N LEU A 206 7.07 -16.48 -0.83
CA LEU A 206 7.55 -16.02 0.48
C LEU A 206 8.19 -17.15 1.29
N GLU A 207 7.64 -18.35 1.28
CA GLU A 207 8.18 -19.51 1.99
C GLU A 207 9.59 -19.89 1.51
N ARG A 208 9.94 -19.53 0.27
CA ARG A 208 11.28 -19.78 -0.31
C ARG A 208 12.27 -18.66 -0.05
N SER A 209 11.80 -17.52 0.46
CA SER A 209 12.63 -16.32 0.63
C SER A 209 13.49 -16.32 1.89
N GLY A 210 13.22 -17.23 2.83
CA GLY A 210 13.94 -17.34 4.11
C GLY A 210 13.42 -16.44 5.22
N VAL A 211 12.28 -15.77 5.03
CA VAL A 211 11.56 -15.03 6.08
C VAL A 211 10.60 -15.94 6.84
N HIS A 212 10.16 -15.52 8.01
CA HIS A 212 9.13 -16.22 8.78
C HIS A 212 7.74 -15.81 8.31
N VAL A 213 7.04 -16.69 7.59
CA VAL A 213 5.71 -16.39 7.02
C VAL A 213 4.62 -16.83 7.98
N ARG A 214 3.65 -15.95 8.22
CA ARG A 214 2.40 -16.23 8.91
C ARG A 214 1.23 -16.06 7.94
N ARG A 215 0.58 -17.17 7.57
CA ARG A 215 -0.60 -17.21 6.70
C ARG A 215 -1.88 -16.97 7.50
N GLU A 216 -1.88 -15.87 8.25
CA GLU A 216 -2.98 -15.45 9.10
C GLU A 216 -3.30 -13.97 8.81
N ARG A 217 -4.58 -13.58 8.97
CA ARG A 217 -4.93 -12.15 8.96
C ARG A 217 -4.37 -11.50 10.21
N VAL A 218 -3.91 -10.25 10.10
CA VAL A 218 -3.25 -9.52 11.18
C VAL A 218 -4.12 -9.39 12.43
N GLU A 219 -5.45 -9.33 12.28
CA GLU A 219 -6.41 -9.25 13.37
C GLU A 219 -6.39 -10.49 14.27
N LEU A 220 -5.92 -11.63 13.75
CA LEU A 220 -5.83 -12.91 14.46
C LEU A 220 -4.44 -13.17 15.05
N VAL A 221 -3.45 -12.38 14.65
CA VAL A 221 -2.06 -12.52 15.12
C VAL A 221 -1.93 -12.00 16.55
N SER A 222 -1.19 -12.72 17.40
CA SER A 222 -0.88 -12.28 18.76
C SER A 222 -0.17 -10.94 18.77
N LYS A 223 -0.66 -9.97 19.55
CA LYS A 223 -0.05 -8.65 19.69
C LYS A 223 1.37 -8.69 20.29
N ALA A 224 1.72 -9.77 20.96
CA ALA A 224 3.07 -9.98 21.51
C ALA A 224 4.21 -9.87 20.49
N ILE A 225 3.94 -10.14 19.18
CA ILE A 225 4.93 -9.95 18.11
C ILE A 225 5.28 -8.47 17.96
N PHE A 226 4.29 -7.59 18.02
CA PHE A 226 4.47 -6.14 17.87
C PHE A 226 5.04 -5.52 19.15
N GLU A 227 4.64 -5.99 20.32
CA GLU A 227 5.17 -5.54 21.62
C GLU A 227 6.66 -5.85 21.81
N GLN A 228 7.21 -6.81 21.05
CA GLN A 228 8.62 -7.17 21.07
C GLN A 228 9.48 -6.25 20.19
N LEU A 229 8.89 -5.43 19.34
CA LEU A 229 9.63 -4.44 18.57
C LEU A 229 10.24 -3.40 19.50
N ASP A 230 11.50 -3.06 19.26
CA ASP A 230 12.27 -2.13 20.08
C ASP A 230 12.89 -1.04 19.19
N ARG A 231 13.65 -0.14 19.80
CA ARG A 231 14.32 0.96 19.08
C ARG A 231 15.04 0.48 17.83
N ASN A 232 14.79 1.18 16.72
CA ASN A 232 15.27 0.92 15.36
C ASN A 232 14.67 -0.33 14.69
N ASP A 233 13.74 -1.04 15.33
CA ASP A 233 12.99 -2.10 14.64
C ASP A 233 11.91 -1.48 13.72
N LEU A 234 11.57 -2.21 12.67
CA LEU A 234 10.63 -1.79 11.63
C LEU A 234 9.30 -2.55 11.75
N LEU A 235 8.21 -1.80 11.82
CA LEU A 235 6.88 -2.28 11.43
C LEU A 235 6.55 -1.72 10.05
N PHE A 236 6.29 -2.59 9.08
CA PHE A 236 5.86 -2.24 7.74
C PHE A 236 4.39 -2.59 7.57
N ILE A 237 3.57 -1.63 7.10
CA ILE A 237 2.13 -1.77 6.90
C ILE A 237 1.81 -1.47 5.43
N ASP A 238 1.26 -2.46 4.74
CA ASP A 238 0.72 -2.38 3.38
C ASP A 238 -0.46 -3.36 3.28
N SER A 239 -1.58 -2.99 3.89
CA SER A 239 -2.74 -3.85 4.11
C SER A 239 -3.90 -3.53 3.14
N SER A 240 -5.16 -3.56 3.60
CA SER A 240 -6.30 -3.34 2.71
C SER A 240 -6.60 -1.87 2.40
N HIS A 241 -6.07 -0.93 3.17
CA HIS A 241 -6.31 0.51 3.12
C HIS A 241 -7.78 0.93 3.36
N VAL A 242 -8.62 0.03 3.87
CA VAL A 242 -10.06 0.27 4.05
C VAL A 242 -10.47 0.11 5.51
N ILE A 243 -11.05 1.16 6.09
CA ILE A 243 -11.64 1.10 7.42
C ILE A 243 -12.94 0.30 7.36
N ARG A 244 -12.96 -0.83 8.08
CA ARG A 244 -14.15 -1.67 8.22
C ARG A 244 -14.19 -2.34 9.59
N PRO A 245 -15.38 -2.66 10.12
CA PRO A 245 -15.49 -3.33 11.41
C PRO A 245 -14.64 -4.60 11.48
N GLN A 246 -13.79 -4.71 12.52
CA GLN A 246 -12.88 -5.83 12.75
C GLN A 246 -11.90 -6.09 11.60
N GLY A 247 -11.56 -5.04 10.84
CA GLY A 247 -10.59 -5.10 9.74
C GLY A 247 -9.17 -4.80 10.20
N ASP A 248 -8.25 -5.05 9.29
CA ASP A 248 -6.81 -4.85 9.42
C ASP A 248 -6.46 -3.41 9.83
N VAL A 249 -6.93 -2.41 9.10
CA VAL A 249 -6.63 -0.99 9.37
C VAL A 249 -7.01 -0.59 10.81
N LEU A 250 -8.19 -1.00 11.31
CA LEU A 250 -8.57 -0.71 12.70
C LEU A 250 -7.68 -1.46 13.70
N CYS A 251 -7.33 -2.70 13.43
CA CYS A 251 -6.42 -3.49 14.26
C CYS A 251 -5.04 -2.82 14.33
N GLU A 252 -4.51 -2.37 13.20
CA GLU A 252 -3.21 -1.70 13.09
C GLU A 252 -3.18 -0.41 13.89
N PHE A 253 -4.15 0.47 13.67
CA PHE A 253 -4.16 1.81 14.25
C PHE A 253 -4.61 1.85 15.72
N LEU A 254 -5.54 0.98 16.11
CA LEU A 254 -6.14 1.02 17.46
C LEU A 254 -5.56 -0.01 18.43
N GLU A 255 -4.95 -1.09 17.93
CA GLU A 255 -4.45 -2.16 18.77
C GLU A 255 -2.93 -2.37 18.67
N ILE A 256 -2.33 -2.17 17.48
CA ILE A 256 -0.91 -2.43 17.24
C ILE A 256 -0.07 -1.17 17.47
N LEU A 257 -0.35 -0.07 16.76
CA LEU A 257 0.44 1.15 16.89
C LEU A 257 0.54 1.67 18.34
N PRO A 258 -0.53 1.64 19.17
CA PRO A 258 -0.47 2.15 20.53
C PRO A 258 0.47 1.36 21.47
N VAL A 259 0.73 0.08 21.20
CA VAL A 259 1.59 -0.77 22.06
C VAL A 259 3.06 -0.77 21.66
N LEU A 260 3.41 -0.10 20.57
CA LEU A 260 4.80 0.00 20.11
C LEU A 260 5.66 0.81 21.08
N ARG A 261 6.91 0.38 21.24
CA ARG A 261 7.89 1.04 22.12
C ARG A 261 8.53 2.25 21.43
N SER A 262 9.02 3.18 22.25
CA SER A 262 9.78 4.35 21.76
C SER A 262 10.98 3.94 20.90
N GLY A 263 11.15 4.60 19.75
CA GLY A 263 12.21 4.37 18.77
C GLY A 263 11.90 3.30 17.74
N VAL A 264 10.74 2.62 17.81
CA VAL A 264 10.23 1.81 16.70
C VAL A 264 9.83 2.75 15.58
N PHE A 265 10.26 2.45 14.35
CA PHE A 265 9.79 3.18 13.18
C PHE A 265 8.79 2.35 12.38
N VAL A 266 7.79 3.03 11.86
CA VAL A 266 6.68 2.42 11.12
C VAL A 266 6.67 2.98 9.71
N HIS A 267 6.63 2.10 8.72
CA HIS A 267 6.28 2.42 7.35
C HIS A 267 4.79 2.16 7.15
N ILE A 268 4.08 3.09 6.57
CA ILE A 268 2.70 2.91 6.10
C ILE A 268 2.69 3.23 4.62
N HIS A 269 2.25 2.27 3.80
CA HIS A 269 2.27 2.41 2.34
C HIS A 269 1.00 3.08 1.83
N ASP A 270 1.09 3.62 0.60
CA ASP A 270 -0.01 4.28 -0.09
C ASP A 270 -0.63 5.48 0.65
N ILE A 271 0.23 6.30 1.29
CA ILE A 271 -0.12 7.53 2.01
C ILE A 271 0.43 8.75 1.28
N PHE A 272 -0.45 9.67 0.91
CA PHE A 272 -0.15 10.85 0.11
C PHE A 272 -0.26 12.17 0.90
N THR A 273 -0.49 12.07 2.21
CA THR A 273 -0.61 13.21 3.15
C THR A 273 0.50 14.25 2.94
N PRO A 274 0.18 15.55 2.85
CA PRO A 274 -1.10 16.20 3.14
C PRO A 274 -2.04 16.37 1.92
N ARG A 275 -1.80 15.69 0.79
CA ARG A 275 -2.72 15.61 -0.35
C ARG A 275 -3.74 14.50 -0.13
N ASP A 276 -4.77 14.47 -0.94
CA ASP A 276 -5.68 13.33 -0.99
C ASP A 276 -5.07 12.19 -1.82
N TYR A 277 -5.74 11.04 -1.88
CA TYR A 277 -5.35 9.95 -2.77
C TYR A 277 -5.32 10.41 -4.24
N PRO A 278 -4.43 9.84 -5.07
CA PRO A 278 -4.31 10.21 -6.47
C PRO A 278 -5.64 10.13 -7.22
N ARG A 279 -5.92 11.13 -8.07
CA ARG A 279 -7.16 11.20 -8.85
C ARG A 279 -7.44 9.89 -9.61
N SER A 280 -6.42 9.28 -10.21
CA SER A 280 -6.57 8.01 -10.93
C SER A 280 -7.07 6.86 -10.05
N TRP A 281 -6.82 6.92 -8.74
CA TRP A 281 -7.30 5.90 -7.81
C TRP A 281 -8.71 6.19 -7.35
N VAL A 282 -9.00 7.42 -7.02
CA VAL A 282 -10.30 7.83 -6.48
C VAL A 282 -11.36 7.85 -7.59
N VAL A 283 -11.03 8.46 -8.74
CA VAL A 283 -11.98 8.68 -9.85
C VAL A 283 -12.00 7.50 -10.83
N ASP A 284 -10.83 7.12 -11.37
CA ASP A 284 -10.81 6.16 -12.46
C ASP A 284 -10.95 4.71 -11.98
N LYS A 285 -10.31 4.37 -10.83
CA LYS A 285 -10.37 3.04 -10.23
C LYS A 285 -11.45 2.89 -9.15
N VAL A 286 -12.07 3.98 -8.72
CA VAL A 286 -13.12 4.05 -7.68
C VAL A 286 -12.66 3.32 -6.40
N ARG A 287 -11.40 3.53 -6.00
CA ARG A 287 -10.88 3.00 -4.73
C ARG A 287 -11.48 3.80 -3.58
N LEU A 288 -12.18 3.11 -2.69
CA LEU A 288 -12.79 3.70 -1.50
C LEU A 288 -11.85 3.55 -0.30
N TRP A 289 -10.59 3.92 -0.48
CA TRP A 289 -9.54 3.85 0.54
C TRP A 289 -9.63 5.04 1.48
N ASP A 290 -9.44 4.81 2.76
CA ASP A 290 -9.65 5.82 3.81
C ASP A 290 -8.64 5.72 4.97
N GLU A 291 -7.70 4.79 4.93
CA GLU A 291 -6.63 4.60 5.93
C GLU A 291 -5.85 5.88 6.19
N GLN A 292 -5.49 6.62 5.14
CA GLN A 292 -4.75 7.88 5.24
C GLN A 292 -5.42 8.89 6.18
N TYR A 293 -6.75 8.97 6.14
CA TYR A 293 -7.49 9.92 6.97
C TYR A 293 -7.52 9.51 8.45
N LEU A 294 -7.48 8.19 8.72
CA LEU A 294 -7.31 7.68 10.08
C LEU A 294 -5.91 7.98 10.60
N LEU A 295 -4.88 7.82 9.78
CA LEU A 295 -3.50 8.19 10.11
C LEU A 295 -3.40 9.69 10.44
N GLU A 296 -3.97 10.56 9.64
CA GLU A 296 -3.98 12.00 9.87
C GLU A 296 -4.67 12.37 11.19
N ALA A 297 -5.81 11.73 11.47
CA ALA A 297 -6.53 11.90 12.72
C ALA A 297 -5.69 11.44 13.93
N MET A 298 -5.00 10.30 13.81
CA MET A 298 -4.10 9.78 14.84
C MET A 298 -2.90 10.71 15.09
N LEU A 299 -2.33 11.27 14.03
CA LEU A 299 -1.16 12.17 14.13
C LEU A 299 -1.52 13.57 14.63
N SER A 300 -2.79 13.98 14.48
CA SER A 300 -3.21 15.32 14.84
C SER A 300 -3.00 15.59 16.33
N ARG A 301 -2.11 16.56 16.66
CA ARG A 301 -1.72 16.95 18.02
C ARG A 301 -1.27 15.77 18.90
N ASN A 302 -0.68 14.74 18.31
CA ASN A 302 -0.21 13.58 19.01
C ASN A 302 1.32 13.60 19.18
N PRO A 303 1.84 14.00 20.35
CA PRO A 303 3.28 14.11 20.60
C PRO A 303 3.99 12.76 20.69
N ASN A 304 3.25 11.67 20.74
CA ASN A 304 3.82 10.33 20.83
C ASN A 304 4.38 9.83 19.48
N TRP A 305 4.12 10.54 18.41
CA TRP A 305 4.54 10.17 17.07
C TRP A 305 5.23 11.34 16.38
N ARG A 306 6.29 11.03 15.66
CA ARG A 306 7.03 11.99 14.84
C ARG A 306 7.05 11.49 13.40
N ILE A 307 6.66 12.35 12.45
CA ILE A 307 6.82 12.06 11.03
C ILE A 307 8.30 12.16 10.67
N ILE A 308 8.85 11.11 10.06
CA ILE A 308 10.25 11.02 9.66
C ILE A 308 10.44 10.84 8.14
N GLY A 309 9.33 10.61 7.39
CA GLY A 309 9.36 10.51 5.94
C GLY A 309 7.97 10.55 5.34
N ALA A 310 7.53 11.68 4.81
CA ALA A 310 6.34 11.81 3.97
C ALA A 310 6.81 11.87 2.51
N VAL A 311 7.07 10.70 1.88
CA VAL A 311 7.86 10.62 0.64
C VAL A 311 7.14 11.30 -0.53
N ASN A 312 5.80 11.20 -0.61
CA ASN A 312 5.03 11.93 -1.62
C ASN A 312 5.13 13.46 -1.43
N TYR A 313 4.99 13.92 -0.19
CA TYR A 313 5.18 15.34 0.11
C TYR A 313 6.59 15.81 -0.27
N LEU A 314 7.63 15.07 0.11
CA LEU A 314 9.02 15.39 -0.24
C LEU A 314 9.22 15.41 -1.76
N LYS A 315 8.59 14.50 -2.51
CA LYS A 315 8.65 14.47 -3.97
C LYS A 315 8.07 15.74 -4.61
N HIS A 316 6.99 16.26 -4.08
CA HIS A 316 6.34 17.43 -4.66
C HIS A 316 6.94 18.77 -4.19
N ASP A 317 7.29 18.86 -2.91
CA ASP A 317 7.67 20.14 -2.29
C ASP A 317 9.18 20.25 -2.04
N HIS A 318 9.93 19.14 -2.08
CA HIS A 318 11.39 19.06 -1.85
C HIS A 318 12.08 18.10 -2.83
N TYR A 319 11.68 18.14 -4.11
CA TYR A 319 12.10 17.18 -5.14
C TYR A 319 13.62 17.00 -5.21
N GLU A 320 14.40 18.07 -5.25
CA GLU A 320 15.85 18.00 -5.40
C GLU A 320 16.52 17.28 -4.22
N ALA A 321 16.03 17.51 -3.00
CA ALA A 321 16.54 16.83 -1.82
C ALA A 321 16.21 15.32 -1.85
N LEU A 322 14.99 14.98 -2.24
CA LEU A 322 14.60 13.58 -2.39
C LEU A 322 15.30 12.90 -3.56
N LYS A 323 15.43 13.58 -4.70
CA LYS A 323 16.13 13.07 -5.90
C LYS A 323 17.61 12.77 -5.63
N ALA A 324 18.28 13.59 -4.82
CA ALA A 324 19.66 13.34 -4.40
C ALA A 324 19.79 12.03 -3.58
N ALA A 325 18.80 11.73 -2.76
CA ALA A 325 18.73 10.51 -1.96
C ALA A 325 18.15 9.30 -2.74
N CYS A 326 17.28 9.56 -3.73
CA CYS A 326 16.58 8.55 -4.54
C CYS A 326 16.92 8.75 -6.04
N PRO A 327 18.10 8.30 -6.50
CA PRO A 327 18.63 8.62 -7.83
C PRO A 327 17.81 8.03 -8.98
N PHE A 328 16.98 7.02 -8.75
CA PHE A 328 16.09 6.44 -9.77
C PHE A 328 14.74 7.14 -9.86
N LEU A 329 14.42 8.05 -8.92
CA LEU A 329 13.16 8.78 -8.91
C LEU A 329 13.04 9.66 -10.17
N THR A 330 11.87 9.62 -10.82
CA THR A 330 11.52 10.51 -11.93
C THR A 330 10.36 11.41 -11.55
N PRO A 331 10.16 12.54 -12.24
CA PRO A 331 9.05 13.46 -11.96
C PRO A 331 7.66 12.82 -12.05
N GLU A 332 7.51 11.77 -12.87
CA GLU A 332 6.25 11.08 -13.14
C GLU A 332 5.91 10.04 -12.05
N ARG A 333 6.88 9.69 -11.21
CA ARG A 333 6.65 8.73 -10.11
C ARG A 333 5.90 9.41 -8.97
N GLU A 334 4.93 8.69 -8.42
CA GLU A 334 4.17 9.09 -7.24
C GLU A 334 4.43 8.06 -6.12
N PRO A 335 5.52 8.22 -5.36
CA PRO A 335 5.80 7.34 -4.23
C PRO A 335 4.73 7.49 -3.15
N GLY A 336 4.35 6.40 -2.51
CA GLY A 336 3.30 6.35 -1.49
C GLY A 336 3.80 6.04 -0.08
N SER A 337 5.11 5.97 0.15
CA SER A 337 5.66 5.64 1.46
C SER A 337 5.51 6.78 2.47
N PHE A 338 5.08 6.42 3.67
CA PHE A 338 4.99 7.34 4.79
C PHE A 338 5.61 6.70 6.04
N TYR A 339 6.48 7.44 6.71
CA TYR A 339 7.22 6.93 7.86
C TYR A 339 6.96 7.76 9.10
N ILE A 340 6.65 7.08 10.18
CA ILE A 340 6.54 7.66 11.52
C ILE A 340 7.45 6.93 12.50
N GLU A 341 7.84 7.59 13.56
CA GLU A 341 8.63 7.01 14.64
C GLU A 341 7.92 7.24 15.97
N ARG A 342 7.85 6.20 16.80
CA ARG A 342 7.32 6.29 18.16
C ARG A 342 8.30 7.07 19.04
N VAL A 343 7.86 8.18 19.60
CA VAL A 343 8.69 9.04 20.46
C VAL A 343 8.75 8.55 21.89
#